data_7b8e6575f70a14c09b91f2e8fb3fa420
#
_entry.id   7b8e6575f70a14c09b91f2e8fb3fa420
#
_cell.length_a   1.000
_cell.length_b   1.000
_cell.length_c   1.000
_cell.angle_alpha   90.00
_cell.angle_beta   90.00
_cell.angle_gamma   90.00
#
_symmetry.space_group_name_H-M   'P 1'
#
loop_
_entity.id
_entity.type
_entity.pdbx_description
1 polymer ?
#
loop_
_entity_poly.entity_id
_entity_poly.type
_entity_poly.pdbx_seq_one_letter_code
_entity_poly.pdbx_strand_id
1 'polypeptide(L)'
;ILIPTPVYPVYVDSNVMCGNKVEYIEGNADNDFLPMPDWDQHADIIYICSPNNPTGACYNKSQLKEWVDYALKNQAVILFDAAYEAFVSDPELPRSIYAVEGAKQCAIEFCSLSKTAGFTGTRCGYTIVPQELVFTASAGEEMSLNAMWNRRQCTKYNGTSYIVQKAAAAVFSEEGIHQCQENL
;
A
#
# COMPACT_ATOMS: atom_id res chain seq x y z
N ILE A 1 14.00 3.84 5.72
CA ILE A 1 12.62 3.90 5.26
C ILE A 1 12.40 5.25 4.59
N LEU A 2 11.83 5.28 3.39
CA LEU A 2 11.53 6.51 2.66
C LEU A 2 10.03 6.80 2.71
N ILE A 3 9.67 8.03 3.09
CA ILE A 3 8.27 8.43 3.28
C ILE A 3 8.02 9.77 2.56
N PRO A 4 7.17 9.81 1.52
CA PRO A 4 6.66 11.06 0.96
C PRO A 4 5.85 11.85 1.99
N THR A 5 6.02 13.16 2.03
CA THR A 5 5.28 14.08 2.93
C THR A 5 4.45 15.08 2.12
N PRO A 6 3.36 15.64 2.67
CA PRO A 6 2.72 15.30 3.95
C PRO A 6 2.08 13.91 3.94
N VAL A 7 1.99 13.26 5.10
CA VAL A 7 1.64 11.84 5.19
C VAL A 7 0.83 11.53 6.44
N TYR A 8 0.16 10.38 6.42
CA TYR A 8 -0.51 9.82 7.59
C TYR A 8 0.53 9.46 8.68
N PRO A 9 0.43 10.04 9.91
CA PRO A 9 1.50 9.97 10.92
C PRO A 9 1.93 8.57 11.33
N VAL A 10 1.02 7.59 11.23
CA VAL A 10 1.29 6.20 11.65
C VAL A 10 2.46 5.57 10.91
N TYR A 11 2.74 5.97 9.66
CA TYR A 11 3.91 5.45 8.95
C TYR A 11 5.22 5.85 9.62
N VAL A 12 5.30 7.10 10.08
CA VAL A 12 6.46 7.61 10.81
C VAL A 12 6.54 6.95 12.19
N ASP A 13 5.45 7.03 12.97
CA ASP A 13 5.42 6.57 14.35
C ASP A 13 5.77 5.08 14.47
N SER A 14 5.20 4.25 13.61
CA SER A 14 5.46 2.80 13.62
C SER A 14 6.91 2.47 13.31
N ASN A 15 7.56 3.21 12.42
CA ASN A 15 8.96 2.99 12.07
C ASN A 15 9.91 3.51 13.15
N VAL A 16 9.61 4.66 13.73
CA VAL A 16 10.38 5.20 14.87
C VAL A 16 10.33 4.23 16.07
N MET A 17 9.14 3.68 16.38
CA MET A 17 8.99 2.68 17.45
C MET A 17 9.77 1.39 17.16
N CYS A 18 9.97 1.02 15.90
CA CYS A 18 10.78 -0.13 15.49
C CYS A 18 12.29 0.17 15.45
N GLY A 19 12.71 1.43 15.69
CA GLY A 19 14.10 1.84 15.61
C GLY A 19 14.62 2.02 14.18
N ASN A 20 13.74 2.11 13.20
CA ASN A 20 14.11 2.34 11.81
C ASN A 20 14.50 3.80 11.58
N LYS A 21 15.50 4.02 10.71
CA LYS A 21 15.81 5.36 10.21
C LYS A 21 14.74 5.76 9.19
N VAL A 22 14.10 6.91 9.42
CA VAL A 22 13.12 7.50 8.51
C VAL A 22 13.75 8.66 7.77
N GLU A 23 13.59 8.68 6.47
CA GLU A 23 13.96 9.76 5.57
C GLU A 23 12.71 10.25 4.83
N TYR A 24 12.66 11.54 4.55
CA TYR A 24 11.49 12.15 3.93
C TYR A 24 11.81 12.63 2.51
N ILE A 25 10.77 12.56 1.65
CA ILE A 25 10.78 13.22 0.37
C ILE A 25 9.61 14.19 0.32
N GLU A 26 9.88 15.46 0.01
CA GLU A 26 8.90 16.51 0.19
C GLU A 26 7.91 16.59 -0.98
N GLY A 27 6.63 16.44 -0.67
CA GLY A 27 5.52 16.82 -1.51
C GLY A 27 5.03 18.22 -1.16
N ASN A 28 4.91 19.07 -2.17
CA ASN A 28 4.47 20.45 -2.04
C ASN A 28 3.67 20.87 -3.28
N ALA A 29 3.28 22.14 -3.35
CA ALA A 29 2.46 22.64 -4.46
C ALA A 29 3.20 22.62 -5.82
N ASP A 30 4.53 22.67 -5.82
CA ASP A 30 5.32 22.69 -7.05
C ASP A 30 5.40 21.30 -7.73
N ASN A 31 5.16 20.24 -6.97
CA ASN A 31 5.11 18.85 -7.46
C ASN A 31 3.74 18.20 -7.26
N ASP A 32 2.67 18.99 -7.12
CA ASP A 32 1.29 18.54 -6.93
C ASP A 32 1.13 17.56 -5.73
N PHE A 33 1.99 17.67 -4.73
CA PHE A 33 2.08 16.75 -3.60
C PHE A 33 2.34 15.29 -4.00
N LEU A 34 2.97 15.07 -5.16
CA LEU A 34 3.33 13.77 -5.72
C LEU A 34 4.85 13.70 -5.94
N PRO A 35 5.65 13.68 -4.87
CA PRO A 35 7.10 13.65 -5.03
C PRO A 35 7.53 12.36 -5.74
N MET A 36 8.54 12.47 -6.58
CA MET A 36 9.12 11.36 -7.33
C MET A 36 10.41 10.87 -6.69
N PRO A 37 10.85 9.63 -6.96
CA PRO A 37 12.03 9.09 -6.31
C PRO A 37 13.30 9.87 -6.67
N ASP A 38 14.15 10.10 -5.67
CA ASP A 38 15.53 10.54 -5.89
C ASP A 38 16.39 9.31 -6.15
N TRP A 39 16.91 9.18 -7.38
CA TRP A 39 17.67 8.02 -7.82
C TRP A 39 19.06 7.87 -7.17
N ASP A 40 19.54 8.91 -6.49
CA ASP A 40 20.80 8.92 -5.74
C ASP A 40 20.60 8.55 -4.26
N GLN A 41 19.34 8.58 -3.79
CA GLN A 41 18.98 8.15 -2.43
C GLN A 41 18.67 6.65 -2.40
N HIS A 42 19.12 5.94 -1.36
CA HIS A 42 18.79 4.52 -1.15
C HIS A 42 17.73 4.36 -0.07
N ALA A 43 16.78 3.45 -0.31
CA ALA A 43 15.80 3.06 0.70
C ALA A 43 15.51 1.55 0.60
N ASP A 44 15.29 0.90 1.75
CA ASP A 44 14.89 -0.52 1.82
C ASP A 44 13.36 -0.67 1.79
N ILE A 45 12.64 0.31 2.35
CA ILE A 45 11.18 0.33 2.40
C ILE A 45 10.70 1.73 1.98
N ILE A 46 9.66 1.77 1.16
CA ILE A 46 9.07 2.99 0.64
C ILE A 46 7.58 2.96 0.97
N TYR A 47 7.06 4.00 1.60
CA TYR A 47 5.62 4.17 1.76
C TYR A 47 5.05 5.00 0.62
N ILE A 48 3.96 4.54 0.03
CA ILE A 48 3.17 5.29 -0.96
C ILE A 48 1.70 5.16 -0.60
N CYS A 49 1.00 6.28 -0.42
CA CYS A 49 -0.44 6.31 -0.24
C CYS A 49 -1.07 6.98 -1.46
N SER A 50 -1.96 6.28 -2.17
CA SER A 50 -2.61 6.82 -3.36
C SER A 50 -4.04 6.28 -3.49
N PRO A 51 -5.05 7.16 -3.38
CA PRO A 51 -4.99 8.60 -3.03
C PRO A 51 -4.36 8.88 -1.66
N ASN A 52 -3.58 9.97 -1.56
CA ASN A 52 -2.83 10.27 -0.34
C ASN A 52 -3.72 10.86 0.77
N ASN A 53 -3.44 10.50 1.99
CA ASN A 53 -3.91 11.18 3.18
C ASN A 53 -2.74 12.01 3.77
N PRO A 54 -2.82 13.39 3.80
CA PRO A 54 -4.03 14.20 3.81
C PRO A 54 -4.38 14.90 2.48
N THR A 55 -3.56 14.84 1.44
CA THR A 55 -3.65 15.74 0.29
C THR A 55 -4.72 15.37 -0.73
N GLY A 56 -5.12 14.10 -0.78
CA GLY A 56 -5.98 13.56 -1.84
C GLY A 56 -5.27 13.36 -3.17
N ALA A 57 -3.99 13.70 -3.28
CA ALA A 57 -3.21 13.53 -4.50
C ALA A 57 -3.11 12.04 -4.89
N CYS A 58 -3.22 11.77 -6.18
CA CYS A 58 -3.24 10.41 -6.72
C CYS A 58 -2.19 10.26 -7.81
N TYR A 59 -1.28 9.32 -7.66
CA TYR A 59 -0.27 9.01 -8.66
C TYR A 59 -0.91 8.40 -9.91
N ASN A 60 -0.46 8.84 -11.08
CA ASN A 60 -0.80 8.18 -12.32
C ASN A 60 0.09 6.94 -12.58
N LYS A 61 -0.24 6.19 -13.63
CA LYS A 61 0.45 4.93 -13.94
C LYS A 61 1.94 5.11 -14.25
N SER A 62 2.33 6.20 -14.92
CA SER A 62 3.74 6.45 -15.26
C SER A 62 4.55 6.84 -14.02
N GLN A 63 3.98 7.63 -13.13
CA GLN A 63 4.61 8.00 -11.86
C GLN A 63 4.80 6.78 -10.95
N LEU A 64 3.77 5.92 -10.83
CA LEU A 64 3.91 4.67 -10.09
C LEU A 64 4.94 3.73 -10.73
N LYS A 65 5.09 3.77 -12.08
CA LYS A 65 6.11 2.98 -12.76
C LYS A 65 7.53 3.41 -12.36
N GLU A 66 7.78 4.71 -12.23
CA GLU A 66 9.08 5.20 -11.74
C GLU A 66 9.37 4.72 -10.32
N TRP A 67 8.39 4.74 -9.42
CA TRP A 67 8.53 4.19 -8.08
C TRP A 67 8.81 2.69 -8.08
N VAL A 68 8.13 1.93 -8.95
CA VAL A 68 8.37 0.49 -9.11
C VAL A 68 9.79 0.23 -9.63
N ASP A 69 10.23 0.97 -10.66
CA ASP A 69 11.59 0.83 -11.21
C ASP A 69 12.66 1.20 -10.20
N TYR A 70 12.43 2.27 -9.44
CA TYR A 70 13.30 2.65 -8.33
C TYR A 70 13.39 1.54 -7.28
N ALA A 71 12.25 0.97 -6.86
CA ALA A 71 12.21 -0.09 -5.87
C ALA A 71 12.94 -1.35 -6.35
N LEU A 72 12.73 -1.76 -7.60
CA LEU A 72 13.42 -2.91 -8.20
C LEU A 72 14.94 -2.70 -8.27
N LYS A 73 15.38 -1.50 -8.68
CA LYS A 73 16.81 -1.15 -8.73
C LYS A 73 17.47 -1.20 -7.36
N ASN A 74 16.78 -0.71 -6.32
CA ASN A 74 17.29 -0.64 -4.96
C ASN A 74 17.03 -1.90 -4.12
N GLN A 75 16.37 -2.92 -4.68
CA GLN A 75 15.89 -4.10 -3.94
C GLN A 75 15.02 -3.70 -2.74
N ALA A 76 14.24 -2.64 -2.90
CA ALA A 76 13.36 -2.09 -1.89
C ALA A 76 11.94 -2.69 -1.98
N VAL A 77 11.18 -2.58 -0.89
CA VAL A 77 9.77 -2.96 -0.84
C VAL A 77 8.89 -1.72 -0.74
N ILE A 78 7.95 -1.57 -1.67
CA ILE A 78 6.90 -0.56 -1.59
C ILE A 78 5.77 -1.08 -0.70
N LEU A 79 5.42 -0.30 0.32
CA LEU A 79 4.21 -0.45 1.11
C LEU A 79 3.16 0.52 0.54
N PHE A 80 2.30 -0.01 -0.32
CA PHE A 80 1.30 0.78 -1.03
C PHE A 80 -0.02 0.79 -0.27
N ASP A 81 -0.40 1.96 0.27
CA ASP A 81 -1.67 2.14 0.97
C ASP A 81 -2.75 2.59 -0.01
N ALA A 82 -3.67 1.67 -0.33
CA ALA A 82 -4.82 1.86 -1.19
C ALA A 82 -6.12 2.09 -0.39
N ALA A 83 -6.04 2.56 0.86
CA ALA A 83 -7.22 2.70 1.71
C ALA A 83 -8.31 3.62 1.14
N TYR A 84 -7.95 4.52 0.23
CA TYR A 84 -8.86 5.47 -0.41
C TYR A 84 -9.12 5.17 -1.90
N GLU A 85 -8.76 3.98 -2.38
CA GLU A 85 -8.89 3.58 -3.80
C GLU A 85 -10.33 3.74 -4.35
N ALA A 86 -11.34 3.54 -3.50
CA ALA A 86 -12.75 3.65 -3.88
C ALA A 86 -13.16 5.07 -4.31
N PHE A 87 -12.43 6.09 -3.86
CA PHE A 87 -12.68 7.49 -4.24
C PHE A 87 -12.03 7.91 -5.56
N VAL A 88 -11.25 7.04 -6.19
CA VAL A 88 -10.70 7.30 -7.53
C VAL A 88 -11.82 7.21 -8.54
N SER A 89 -12.27 8.35 -9.05
CA SER A 89 -13.35 8.46 -10.04
C SER A 89 -12.83 8.51 -11.48
N ASP A 90 -11.59 8.95 -11.69
CA ASP A 90 -10.94 8.98 -13.00
C ASP A 90 -10.51 7.57 -13.40
N PRO A 91 -11.04 6.98 -14.49
CA PRO A 91 -10.69 5.63 -14.93
C PRO A 91 -9.26 5.48 -15.43
N GLU A 92 -8.57 6.59 -15.75
CA GLU A 92 -7.16 6.58 -16.17
C GLU A 92 -6.20 6.46 -14.98
N LEU A 93 -6.65 6.78 -13.76
CA LEU A 93 -5.85 6.66 -12.57
C LEU A 93 -5.91 5.23 -11.99
N PRO A 94 -4.76 4.64 -11.64
CA PRO A 94 -4.72 3.30 -11.07
C PRO A 94 -5.26 3.28 -9.64
N ARG A 95 -6.15 2.33 -9.34
CA ARG A 95 -6.64 2.06 -7.99
C ARG A 95 -5.74 1.08 -7.22
N SER A 96 -4.83 0.41 -7.93
CA SER A 96 -3.92 -0.58 -7.38
C SER A 96 -2.54 -0.42 -7.98
N ILE A 97 -1.50 -0.63 -7.16
CA ILE A 97 -0.11 -0.65 -7.63
C ILE A 97 0.13 -1.76 -8.67
N TYR A 98 -0.66 -2.84 -8.60
CA TYR A 98 -0.53 -3.98 -9.52
C TYR A 98 -1.05 -3.71 -10.93
N ALA A 99 -1.62 -2.53 -11.19
CA ALA A 99 -1.82 -2.03 -12.56
C ALA A 99 -0.51 -1.69 -13.28
N VAL A 100 0.61 -1.65 -12.52
CA VAL A 100 1.96 -1.33 -13.02
C VAL A 100 2.78 -2.61 -13.16
N GLU A 101 3.42 -2.77 -14.32
CA GLU A 101 4.32 -3.88 -14.57
C GLU A 101 5.54 -3.85 -13.63
N GLY A 102 5.89 -5.02 -13.07
CA GLY A 102 6.97 -5.18 -12.10
C GLY A 102 6.54 -5.02 -10.64
N ALA A 103 5.39 -4.42 -10.35
CA ALA A 103 4.96 -4.15 -8.98
C ALA A 103 4.82 -5.40 -8.11
N LYS A 104 4.43 -6.54 -8.66
CA LYS A 104 4.35 -7.81 -7.92
C LYS A 104 5.67 -8.29 -7.36
N GLN A 105 6.78 -7.82 -7.91
CA GLN A 105 8.13 -8.20 -7.48
C GLN A 105 8.67 -7.31 -6.36
N CYS A 106 8.03 -6.17 -6.07
CA CYS A 106 8.53 -5.20 -5.12
C CYS A 106 7.47 -4.51 -4.25
N ALA A 107 6.18 -4.84 -4.36
CA ALA A 107 5.14 -4.12 -3.62
C ALA A 107 4.21 -5.03 -2.82
N ILE A 108 3.83 -4.54 -1.63
CA ILE A 108 2.72 -5.02 -0.81
C ILE A 108 1.62 -3.97 -0.85
N GLU A 109 0.37 -4.38 -1.09
CA GLU A 109 -0.77 -3.47 -1.12
C GLU A 109 -1.66 -3.68 0.11
N PHE A 110 -2.07 -2.56 0.72
CA PHE A 110 -2.97 -2.52 1.87
C PHE A 110 -4.30 -1.89 1.47
N CYS A 111 -5.39 -2.61 1.70
CA CYS A 111 -6.74 -2.19 1.38
C CYS A 111 -7.61 -2.12 2.64
N SER A 112 -8.52 -1.16 2.67
CA SER A 112 -9.38 -0.91 3.83
C SER A 112 -10.84 -0.82 3.43
N LEU A 113 -11.70 -1.62 4.04
CA LEU A 113 -13.15 -1.50 3.89
C LEU A 113 -13.76 -0.37 4.74
N SER A 114 -12.95 0.28 5.57
CA SER A 114 -13.41 1.41 6.40
C SER A 114 -13.97 2.56 5.57
N LYS A 115 -13.39 2.81 4.37
CA LYS A 115 -13.80 3.87 3.46
C LYS A 115 -14.75 3.34 2.40
N THR A 116 -14.41 2.23 1.78
CA THR A 116 -15.19 1.62 0.69
C THR A 116 -16.59 1.19 1.11
N ALA A 117 -16.75 0.67 2.32
CA ALA A 117 -18.00 0.07 2.80
C ALA A 117 -18.45 0.55 4.19
N GLY A 118 -17.89 1.65 4.69
CA GLY A 118 -18.23 2.16 6.02
C GLY A 118 -17.83 1.27 7.19
N PHE A 119 -16.87 0.36 7.02
CA PHE A 119 -16.45 -0.61 8.03
C PHE A 119 -15.52 -0.06 9.10
N THR A 120 -15.51 1.25 9.32
CA THR A 120 -14.63 1.90 10.32
C THR A 120 -14.79 1.28 11.71
N GLY A 121 -16.02 1.06 12.15
CA GLY A 121 -16.31 0.41 13.44
C GLY A 121 -16.22 -1.12 13.42
N THR A 122 -16.33 -1.74 12.23
CA THR A 122 -16.33 -3.20 12.04
C THR A 122 -14.92 -3.77 11.98
N ARG A 123 -13.92 -2.95 11.65
CA ARG A 123 -12.49 -3.28 11.61
C ARG A 123 -12.14 -4.38 10.60
N CYS A 124 -12.26 -4.09 9.31
CA CYS A 124 -11.85 -5.00 8.25
C CYS A 124 -11.01 -4.30 7.19
N GLY A 125 -9.94 -4.93 6.84
CA GLY A 125 -9.08 -4.62 5.72
C GLY A 125 -8.38 -5.90 5.25
N TYR A 126 -7.65 -5.82 4.16
CA TYR A 126 -6.86 -6.94 3.66
C TYR A 126 -5.53 -6.46 3.09
N THR A 127 -4.58 -7.36 3.04
CA THR A 127 -3.24 -7.10 2.52
C THR A 127 -2.96 -8.09 1.40
N ILE A 128 -2.46 -7.58 0.29
CA ILE A 128 -2.03 -8.39 -0.85
C ILE A 128 -0.51 -8.46 -0.82
N VAL A 129 0.03 -9.67 -0.66
CA VAL A 129 1.46 -9.95 -0.72
C VAL A 129 1.68 -10.95 -1.85
N PRO A 130 2.22 -10.55 -3.00
CA PRO A 130 2.42 -11.43 -4.14
C PRO A 130 3.39 -12.59 -3.83
N GLN A 131 3.21 -13.71 -4.51
CA GLN A 131 4.14 -14.83 -4.41
C GLN A 131 5.46 -14.54 -5.11
N GLU A 132 5.44 -13.64 -6.07
CA GLU A 132 6.58 -13.16 -6.83
C GLU A 132 7.51 -12.25 -6.01
N LEU A 133 7.06 -11.78 -4.86
CA LEU A 133 7.85 -10.91 -3.98
C LEU A 133 8.86 -11.74 -3.18
N VAL A 134 10.04 -11.87 -3.75
CA VAL A 134 11.16 -12.64 -3.22
C VAL A 134 12.36 -11.71 -3.08
N PHE A 135 13.15 -11.89 -2.04
CA PHE A 135 14.40 -11.18 -1.84
C PHE A 135 15.50 -12.12 -1.34
N THR A 136 16.74 -11.70 -1.52
CA THR A 136 17.90 -12.45 -1.08
C THR A 136 18.32 -11.99 0.31
N ALA A 137 18.31 -12.91 1.27
CA ALA A 137 18.83 -12.64 2.61
C ALA A 137 20.36 -12.47 2.58
N SER A 138 20.91 -11.87 3.64
CA SER A 138 22.37 -11.65 3.77
C SER A 138 23.21 -12.93 3.71
N ALA A 139 22.60 -14.08 3.99
CA ALA A 139 23.23 -15.40 3.84
C ALA A 139 23.16 -15.97 2.41
N GLY A 140 22.56 -15.25 1.45
CA GLY A 140 22.43 -15.67 0.06
C GLY A 140 21.21 -16.56 -0.23
N GLU A 141 20.34 -16.77 0.74
CA GLU A 141 19.11 -17.56 0.59
C GLU A 141 17.97 -16.69 0.02
N GLU A 142 17.22 -17.23 -0.93
CA GLU A 142 15.98 -16.61 -1.39
C GLU A 142 14.86 -16.80 -0.36
N MET A 143 14.18 -15.71 -0.02
CA MET A 143 13.11 -15.69 0.96
C MET A 143 11.83 -15.11 0.34
N SER A 144 10.74 -15.86 0.43
CA SER A 144 9.41 -15.40 0.02
C SER A 144 8.78 -14.52 1.10
N LEU A 145 8.53 -13.26 0.77
CA LEU A 145 7.84 -12.36 1.69
C LEU A 145 6.38 -12.79 1.92
N ASN A 146 5.74 -13.38 0.91
CA ASN A 146 4.41 -13.98 1.06
C ASN A 146 4.39 -15.08 2.13
N ALA A 147 5.34 -16.02 2.10
CA ALA A 147 5.42 -17.10 3.07
C ALA A 147 5.69 -16.56 4.50
N MET A 148 6.58 -15.55 4.62
CA MET A 148 6.88 -14.90 5.89
C MET A 148 5.66 -14.15 6.44
N TRP A 149 4.96 -13.39 5.58
CA TRP A 149 3.74 -12.68 5.95
C TRP A 149 2.65 -13.64 6.43
N ASN A 150 2.39 -14.71 5.67
CA ASN A 150 1.42 -15.72 6.05
C ASN A 150 1.75 -16.34 7.42
N ARG A 151 3.01 -16.71 7.65
CA ARG A 151 3.46 -17.23 8.94
C ARG A 151 3.23 -16.23 10.07
N ARG A 152 3.56 -14.95 9.86
CA ARG A 152 3.36 -13.89 10.85
C ARG A 152 1.87 -13.69 11.12
N GLN A 153 1.06 -13.57 10.08
CA GLN A 153 -0.38 -13.34 10.18
C GLN A 153 -1.07 -14.46 10.98
N CYS A 154 -0.80 -15.71 10.64
CA CYS A 154 -1.38 -16.87 11.31
C CYS A 154 -0.89 -17.08 12.76
N THR A 155 0.20 -16.41 13.15
CA THR A 155 0.78 -16.54 14.49
C THR A 155 0.42 -15.37 15.40
N LYS A 156 0.37 -14.14 14.86
CA LYS A 156 0.22 -12.91 15.63
C LYS A 156 -1.22 -12.40 15.74
N TYR A 157 -2.06 -12.67 14.74
CA TYR A 157 -3.38 -12.05 14.68
C TYR A 157 -4.51 -12.99 14.28
N ASN A 158 -4.31 -13.87 13.30
CA ASN A 158 -5.32 -14.79 12.70
C ASN A 158 -6.47 -14.12 11.92
N GLY A 159 -6.49 -12.80 11.81
CA GLY A 159 -7.50 -12.05 11.06
C GLY A 159 -8.66 -11.53 11.92
N THR A 160 -9.54 -10.76 11.28
CA THR A 160 -10.76 -10.26 11.91
C THR A 160 -11.79 -11.37 12.12
N SER A 161 -12.87 -11.10 12.89
CA SER A 161 -13.86 -12.13 13.22
C SER A 161 -14.54 -12.71 11.97
N TYR A 162 -14.96 -13.98 12.04
CA TYR A 162 -15.59 -14.66 10.91
C TYR A 162 -16.86 -13.94 10.40
N ILE A 163 -17.66 -13.38 11.29
CA ILE A 163 -18.87 -12.62 10.95
C ILE A 163 -18.50 -11.41 10.10
N VAL A 164 -17.45 -10.69 10.50
CA VAL A 164 -16.94 -9.52 9.77
C VAL A 164 -16.37 -9.93 8.41
N GLN A 165 -15.66 -11.07 8.33
CA GLN A 165 -15.17 -11.59 7.06
C GLN A 165 -16.31 -11.94 6.10
N LYS A 166 -17.42 -12.51 6.60
CA LYS A 166 -18.62 -12.79 5.79
C LYS A 166 -19.29 -11.50 5.29
N ALA A 167 -19.39 -10.49 6.16
CA ALA A 167 -19.88 -9.17 5.76
C ALA A 167 -18.96 -8.52 4.71
N ALA A 168 -17.65 -8.61 4.90
CA ALA A 168 -16.66 -8.12 3.93
C ALA A 168 -16.79 -8.83 2.57
N ALA A 169 -17.00 -10.14 2.55
CA ALA A 169 -17.23 -10.88 1.31
C ALA A 169 -18.48 -10.41 0.57
N ALA A 170 -19.53 -10.01 1.29
CA ALA A 170 -20.76 -9.48 0.70
C ALA A 170 -20.54 -8.11 0.02
N VAL A 171 -19.60 -7.29 0.47
CA VAL A 171 -19.21 -6.03 -0.17
C VAL A 171 -18.80 -6.23 -1.63
N PHE A 172 -18.17 -7.35 -1.95
CA PHE A 172 -17.68 -7.69 -3.28
C PHE A 172 -18.68 -8.45 -4.15
N SER A 173 -19.92 -8.67 -3.67
CA SER A 173 -21.01 -9.12 -4.53
C SER A 173 -21.47 -7.99 -5.45
N GLU A 174 -22.17 -8.31 -6.55
CA GLU A 174 -22.73 -7.31 -7.47
C GLU A 174 -23.59 -6.28 -6.73
N GLU A 175 -24.50 -6.75 -5.88
CA GLU A 175 -25.35 -5.90 -5.04
C GLU A 175 -24.52 -5.07 -4.03
N GLY A 176 -23.55 -5.68 -3.37
CA GLY A 176 -22.70 -5.00 -2.40
C GLY A 176 -21.87 -3.88 -3.03
N ILE A 177 -21.30 -4.12 -4.21
CA ILE A 177 -20.55 -3.09 -4.97
C ILE A 177 -21.48 -1.93 -5.32
N HIS A 178 -22.69 -2.22 -5.85
CA HIS A 178 -23.66 -1.18 -6.20
C HIS A 178 -24.04 -0.32 -4.98
N GLN A 179 -24.40 -0.96 -3.85
CA GLN A 179 -24.74 -0.25 -2.61
C GLN A 179 -23.60 0.60 -2.06
N CYS A 180 -22.35 0.12 -2.15
CA CYS A 180 -21.20 0.91 -1.74
C CYS A 180 -20.98 2.12 -2.64
N GLN A 181 -21.13 1.96 -3.96
CA GLN A 181 -20.99 3.06 -4.93
C GLN A 181 -22.05 4.15 -4.78
N GLU A 182 -23.27 3.81 -4.38
CA GLU A 182 -24.32 4.80 -4.10
C GLU A 182 -24.03 5.67 -2.87
N ASN A 183 -23.10 5.25 -2.00
CA ASN A 183 -22.77 5.92 -0.74
C ASN A 183 -21.37 6.58 -0.74
N LEU A 184 -20.63 6.50 -1.85
CA LEU A 184 -19.33 7.15 -2.05
C LEU A 184 -19.50 8.51 -2.75
#